data_010e6f1c93b75eeb76518a5a55633614
#
_entry.id   010e6f1c93b75eeb76518a5a55633614
#
_cell.length_a   1.000
_cell.length_b   1.000
_cell.length_c   1.000
_cell.angle_alpha   90.00
_cell.angle_beta   90.00
_cell.angle_gamma   90.00
#
_symmetry.space_group_name_H-M   'P 1'
#
loop_
_entity.id
_entity.type
_entity.pdbx_description
1 polymer ?
#
loop_
_entity_poly.entity_id
_entity_poly.type
_entity_poly.pdbx_seq_one_letter_code
_entity_poly.pdbx_strand_id
1 'polypeptide(L)'
;MDRIIRATAGDGAIKMAVINARDTVERARQIHGCAPTACAALGRTLCAASLMGQDMKEENAALTIRINGGGPLGGIVAVSDCDGNVRGYVGNPATELPLRSDGKLNVGAAVGRDGMFTVSRDIGLREPYIGSVELVSGEIAEDLTAYLLESEQVPSACALGVLVDTDCTVKAAGGFIVQLMPGAEEEIISRLEDNIFMMDQLTTILSEDGEEELFRQVLKGFDYHTVGEHPIEYRCYCSRERVEAALASIGSDALAELAQDGKDISVGCQFCGTEYTFTPAELEAIQPKPVEE
;
A
#
# COMPACT_ATOMS: atom_id res chain seq x y z
N MET A 1 -18.44 0.61 2.56
CA MET A 1 -17.56 1.34 3.48
C MET A 1 -16.30 0.51 3.65
N ASP A 2 -15.15 1.10 3.37
CA ASP A 2 -13.88 0.39 3.38
C ASP A 2 -13.45 0.03 4.81
N ARG A 3 -12.89 -1.17 4.97
CA ARG A 3 -12.52 -1.71 6.30
C ARG A 3 -11.52 -2.84 6.22
N ILE A 4 -10.87 -3.09 7.34
CA ILE A 4 -10.10 -4.32 7.60
C ILE A 4 -10.83 -5.12 8.66
N ILE A 5 -10.94 -6.44 8.43
CA ILE A 5 -11.45 -7.41 9.39
C ILE A 5 -10.35 -8.40 9.69
N ARG A 6 -10.15 -8.69 10.98
CA ARG A 6 -9.15 -9.68 11.44
C ARG A 6 -9.85 -10.86 12.10
N ALA A 7 -9.34 -12.05 11.82
CA ALA A 7 -9.82 -13.28 12.43
C ALA A 7 -8.66 -14.19 12.86
N THR A 8 -8.93 -15.06 13.79
CA THR A 8 -8.09 -16.19 14.15
C THR A 8 -8.85 -17.49 13.94
N ALA A 9 -8.15 -18.56 13.56
CA ALA A 9 -8.72 -19.86 13.28
C ALA A 9 -7.79 -20.99 13.73
N GLY A 10 -8.33 -22.23 13.76
CA GLY A 10 -7.53 -23.42 14.09
C GLY A 10 -6.88 -23.31 15.48
N ASP A 11 -7.67 -22.98 16.51
CA ASP A 11 -7.21 -22.78 17.90
C ASP A 11 -6.02 -21.79 18.02
N GLY A 12 -6.01 -20.77 17.14
CA GLY A 12 -4.98 -19.74 17.11
C GLY A 12 -3.78 -20.05 16.24
N ALA A 13 -3.76 -21.17 15.53
CA ALA A 13 -2.69 -21.54 14.60
C ALA A 13 -2.68 -20.67 13.32
N ILE A 14 -3.81 -20.03 12.98
CA ILE A 14 -3.98 -19.19 11.80
C ILE A 14 -4.40 -17.78 12.23
N LYS A 15 -3.73 -16.78 11.67
CA LYS A 15 -4.14 -15.36 11.68
C LYS A 15 -4.53 -14.96 10.26
N MET A 16 -5.65 -14.30 10.07
CA MET A 16 -6.07 -13.77 8.77
C MET A 16 -6.58 -12.34 8.91
N ALA A 17 -6.15 -11.48 8.01
CA ALA A 17 -6.67 -10.14 7.85
C ALA A 17 -7.20 -9.97 6.42
N VAL A 18 -8.42 -9.48 6.28
CA VAL A 18 -9.09 -9.20 5.01
C VAL A 18 -9.35 -7.72 4.91
N ILE A 19 -9.09 -7.14 3.76
CA ILE A 19 -9.35 -5.74 3.45
C ILE A 19 -10.33 -5.60 2.28
N ASN A 20 -11.31 -4.72 2.44
CA ASN A 20 -12.07 -4.12 1.35
C ASN A 20 -11.68 -2.64 1.29
N ALA A 21 -11.19 -2.19 0.14
CA ALA A 21 -10.63 -0.86 -0.06
C ALA A 21 -11.11 -0.19 -1.36
N ARG A 22 -12.34 -0.54 -1.81
CA ARG A 22 -12.87 -0.04 -3.08
C ARG A 22 -12.87 1.49 -3.16
N ASP A 23 -13.42 2.17 -2.15
CA ASP A 23 -13.57 3.62 -2.14
C ASP A 23 -12.21 4.32 -1.95
N THR A 24 -11.34 3.72 -1.14
CA THR A 24 -9.94 4.15 -0.91
C THR A 24 -9.13 4.13 -2.20
N VAL A 25 -9.21 3.04 -2.98
CA VAL A 25 -8.48 2.90 -4.26
C VAL A 25 -9.10 3.78 -5.34
N GLU A 26 -10.43 3.90 -5.40
CA GLU A 26 -11.10 4.84 -6.30
C GLU A 26 -10.69 6.29 -6.00
N ARG A 27 -10.57 6.65 -4.73
CA ARG A 27 -10.06 7.98 -4.33
C ARG A 27 -8.63 8.22 -4.82
N ALA A 28 -7.74 7.23 -4.67
CA ALA A 28 -6.38 7.31 -5.18
C ALA A 28 -6.36 7.47 -6.72
N ARG A 29 -7.18 6.69 -7.44
CA ARG A 29 -7.32 6.79 -8.89
C ARG A 29 -7.73 8.19 -9.34
N GLN A 30 -8.71 8.79 -8.66
CA GLN A 30 -9.20 10.15 -8.97
C GLN A 30 -8.14 11.23 -8.72
N ILE A 31 -7.41 11.13 -7.61
CA ILE A 31 -6.35 12.10 -7.25
C ILE A 31 -5.25 12.09 -8.30
N HIS A 32 -4.81 10.90 -8.72
CA HIS A 32 -3.64 10.74 -9.58
C HIS A 32 -3.98 10.60 -11.07
N GLY A 33 -5.27 10.50 -11.43
CA GLY A 33 -5.68 10.28 -12.81
C GLY A 33 -5.16 8.96 -13.38
N CYS A 34 -5.12 7.89 -12.56
CA CYS A 34 -4.52 6.63 -12.95
C CYS A 34 -5.29 5.93 -14.08
N ALA A 35 -4.55 5.49 -15.11
CA ALA A 35 -5.01 4.51 -16.10
C ALA A 35 -5.26 3.15 -15.41
N PRO A 36 -6.08 2.24 -15.98
CA PRO A 36 -6.47 0.98 -15.35
C PRO A 36 -5.31 0.13 -14.81
N THR A 37 -4.22 -0.06 -15.59
CA THR A 37 -3.07 -0.85 -15.13
C THR A 37 -2.34 -0.16 -13.97
N ALA A 38 -2.13 1.15 -14.04
CA ALA A 38 -1.53 1.93 -12.95
C ALA A 38 -2.41 1.93 -11.70
N CYS A 39 -3.74 2.04 -11.86
CA CYS A 39 -4.71 1.96 -10.78
C CYS A 39 -4.65 0.60 -10.07
N ALA A 40 -4.56 -0.50 -10.82
CA ALA A 40 -4.45 -1.83 -10.25
C ALA A 40 -3.15 -2.02 -9.45
N ALA A 41 -2.02 -1.54 -9.97
CA ALA A 41 -0.74 -1.59 -9.28
C ALA A 41 -0.74 -0.77 -7.98
N LEU A 42 -1.17 0.50 -8.06
CA LEU A 42 -1.28 1.37 -6.87
C LEU A 42 -2.24 0.80 -5.84
N GLY A 43 -3.42 0.37 -6.26
CA GLY A 43 -4.45 -0.14 -5.37
C GLY A 43 -4.02 -1.40 -4.62
N ARG A 44 -3.36 -2.37 -5.30
CA ARG A 44 -2.77 -3.54 -4.63
C ARG A 44 -1.72 -3.14 -3.61
N THR A 45 -0.86 -2.15 -3.92
CA THR A 45 0.17 -1.68 -3.00
C THR A 45 -0.44 -0.95 -1.80
N LEU A 46 -1.51 -0.16 -1.99
CA LEU A 46 -2.27 0.47 -0.91
C LEU A 46 -2.90 -0.58 0.01
N CYS A 47 -3.52 -1.63 -0.54
CA CYS A 47 -4.08 -2.74 0.24
C CYS A 47 -2.98 -3.46 1.04
N ALA A 48 -1.83 -3.74 0.42
CA ALA A 48 -0.67 -4.34 1.10
C ALA A 48 -0.20 -3.47 2.27
N ALA A 49 -0.02 -2.16 2.04
CA ALA A 49 0.42 -1.22 3.07
C ALA A 49 -0.58 -1.15 4.23
N SER A 50 -1.88 -1.11 3.94
CA SER A 50 -2.95 -1.08 4.95
C SER A 50 -2.98 -2.35 5.80
N LEU A 51 -2.93 -3.53 5.16
CA LEU A 51 -2.90 -4.83 5.85
C LEU A 51 -1.68 -5.00 6.75
N MET A 52 -0.52 -4.48 6.35
CA MET A 52 0.69 -4.52 7.17
C MET A 52 0.72 -3.43 8.25
N GLY A 53 0.23 -2.24 7.92
CA GLY A 53 0.26 -1.07 8.82
C GLY A 53 -0.60 -1.25 10.05
N GLN A 54 -1.78 -1.85 9.91
CA GLN A 54 -2.71 -2.08 11.01
C GLN A 54 -2.18 -3.03 12.12
N ASP A 55 -1.06 -3.73 11.87
CA ASP A 55 -0.40 -4.57 12.87
C ASP A 55 0.59 -3.78 13.76
N MET A 56 0.87 -2.50 13.44
CA MET A 56 1.71 -1.62 14.25
C MET A 56 0.97 -1.18 15.51
N LYS A 57 1.69 -1.10 16.64
CA LYS A 57 1.11 -0.79 17.96
C LYS A 57 1.32 0.66 18.39
N GLU A 58 2.30 1.33 17.83
CA GLU A 58 2.67 2.70 18.18
C GLU A 58 1.75 3.69 17.46
N GLU A 59 1.10 4.59 18.19
CA GLU A 59 0.09 5.54 17.68
C GLU A 59 0.58 6.45 16.55
N ASN A 60 1.88 6.74 16.47
CA ASN A 60 2.47 7.58 15.44
C ASN A 60 3.29 6.79 14.42
N ALA A 61 3.17 5.46 14.44
CA ALA A 61 3.91 4.64 13.51
C ALA A 61 3.45 4.84 12.06
N ALA A 62 4.40 4.72 11.16
CA ALA A 62 4.14 4.75 9.72
C ALA A 62 4.88 3.60 9.03
N LEU A 63 4.17 2.89 8.17
CA LEU A 63 4.73 1.88 7.30
C LEU A 63 4.77 2.41 5.88
N THR A 64 5.91 2.32 5.23
CA THR A 64 6.08 2.71 3.83
C THR A 64 6.49 1.50 3.00
N ILE A 65 5.72 1.18 1.97
CA ILE A 65 6.11 0.25 0.92
C ILE A 65 6.62 1.06 -0.28
N ARG A 66 7.81 0.67 -0.78
CA ARG A 66 8.39 1.18 -2.04
C ARG A 66 8.65 0.01 -2.96
N ILE A 67 8.15 0.11 -4.19
CA ILE A 67 8.37 -0.88 -5.24
C ILE A 67 8.97 -0.18 -6.45
N ASN A 68 10.07 -0.70 -6.96
CA ASN A 68 10.65 -0.23 -8.20
C ASN A 68 11.27 -1.42 -8.93
N GLY A 69 10.62 -1.87 -9.99
CA GLY A 69 11.02 -3.03 -10.77
C GLY A 69 11.55 -2.67 -12.16
N GLY A 70 11.84 -1.38 -12.43
CA GLY A 70 12.36 -0.94 -13.73
C GLY A 70 11.33 -0.94 -14.87
N GLY A 71 10.06 -1.23 -14.58
CA GLY A 71 9.00 -1.20 -15.58
C GLY A 71 8.49 0.22 -15.91
N PRO A 72 7.62 0.38 -16.93
CA PRO A 72 7.14 1.67 -17.42
C PRO A 72 6.30 2.45 -16.40
N LEU A 73 5.77 1.80 -15.37
CA LEU A 73 5.04 2.45 -14.28
C LEU A 73 5.93 3.36 -13.44
N GLY A 74 7.24 3.10 -13.42
CA GLY A 74 8.18 3.72 -12.50
C GLY A 74 8.02 3.19 -11.08
N GLY A 75 8.40 3.99 -10.08
CA GLY A 75 8.26 3.59 -8.68
C GLY A 75 6.82 3.69 -8.17
N ILE A 76 6.46 2.82 -7.23
CA ILE A 76 5.24 2.91 -6.43
C ILE A 76 5.63 3.21 -5.00
N VAL A 77 4.92 4.14 -4.36
CA VAL A 77 5.06 4.43 -2.94
C VAL A 77 3.68 4.38 -2.30
N ALA A 78 3.54 3.57 -1.26
CA ALA A 78 2.34 3.54 -0.41
C ALA A 78 2.77 3.67 1.05
N VAL A 79 2.01 4.46 1.80
CA VAL A 79 2.24 4.71 3.23
C VAL A 79 0.97 4.41 3.98
N SER A 80 1.07 3.64 5.05
CA SER A 80 0.00 3.39 6.01
C SER A 80 0.35 3.94 7.38
N ASP A 81 -0.67 4.39 8.12
CA ASP A 81 -0.58 4.59 9.57
C ASP A 81 -0.94 3.29 10.32
N CYS A 82 -0.92 3.36 11.67
CA CYS A 82 -1.28 2.24 12.55
C CYS A 82 -2.78 1.88 12.54
N ASP A 83 -3.63 2.77 12.04
CA ASP A 83 -5.07 2.52 11.86
C ASP A 83 -5.38 1.88 10.49
N GLY A 84 -4.37 1.68 9.65
CA GLY A 84 -4.53 1.15 8.30
C GLY A 84 -4.99 2.17 7.26
N ASN A 85 -5.11 3.47 7.60
CA ASN A 85 -5.38 4.50 6.60
C ASN A 85 -4.16 4.67 5.70
N VAL A 86 -4.39 4.88 4.40
CA VAL A 86 -3.32 4.86 3.41
C VAL A 86 -3.28 6.10 2.54
N ARG A 87 -2.10 6.35 1.99
CA ARG A 87 -1.84 7.26 0.87
C ARG A 87 -0.72 6.70 0.02
N GLY A 88 -0.72 7.04 -1.26
CA GLY A 88 0.32 6.52 -2.15
C GLY A 88 0.25 7.19 -3.51
N TYR A 89 1.27 6.93 -4.32
CA TYR A 89 1.35 7.38 -5.71
C TYR A 89 2.21 6.44 -6.56
N VAL A 90 2.12 6.59 -7.87
CA VAL A 90 2.98 5.91 -8.86
C VAL A 90 3.75 6.94 -9.67
N GLY A 91 4.91 6.55 -10.16
CA GLY A 91 5.77 7.43 -10.96
C GLY A 91 5.14 7.87 -12.28
N ASN A 92 4.42 6.95 -12.95
CA ASN A 92 3.71 7.25 -14.19
C ASN A 92 2.26 6.74 -14.14
N PRO A 93 1.31 7.57 -13.69
CA PRO A 93 -0.09 7.19 -13.55
C PRO A 93 -0.79 6.94 -14.91
N ALA A 94 -0.25 7.42 -16.01
CA ALA A 94 -0.79 7.19 -17.35
C ALA A 94 -0.37 5.85 -17.96
N THR A 95 0.38 5.02 -17.22
CA THR A 95 0.82 3.71 -17.72
C THR A 95 -0.37 2.79 -17.95
N GLU A 96 -0.53 2.38 -19.20
CA GLU A 96 -1.49 1.39 -19.65
C GLU A 96 -0.77 0.37 -20.54
N LEU A 97 -1.03 -0.91 -20.34
CA LEU A 97 -0.46 -1.99 -21.13
C LEU A 97 -1.57 -2.87 -21.69
N PRO A 98 -1.33 -3.54 -22.82
CA PRO A 98 -2.26 -4.54 -23.34
C PRO A 98 -2.59 -5.58 -22.29
N LEU A 99 -3.85 -6.02 -22.27
CA LEU A 99 -4.28 -7.09 -21.37
C LEU A 99 -3.45 -8.35 -21.61
N ARG A 100 -3.27 -9.12 -20.55
CA ARG A 100 -2.70 -10.46 -20.62
C ARG A 100 -3.60 -11.38 -21.45
N SER A 101 -3.08 -12.53 -21.87
CA SER A 101 -3.83 -13.54 -22.63
C SER A 101 -5.06 -14.10 -21.88
N ASP A 102 -5.06 -13.99 -20.54
CA ASP A 102 -6.18 -14.36 -19.67
C ASP A 102 -7.20 -13.22 -19.45
N GLY A 103 -7.04 -12.10 -20.16
CA GLY A 103 -7.91 -10.95 -20.09
C GLY A 103 -7.68 -10.03 -18.88
N LYS A 104 -6.67 -10.28 -18.05
CA LYS A 104 -6.35 -9.47 -16.87
C LYS A 104 -5.39 -8.32 -17.21
N LEU A 105 -5.39 -7.29 -16.35
CA LEU A 105 -4.44 -6.19 -16.42
C LEU A 105 -3.01 -6.71 -16.19
N ASN A 106 -2.06 -6.21 -16.99
CA ASN A 106 -0.67 -6.67 -16.99
C ASN A 106 0.18 -5.90 -15.97
N VAL A 107 -0.13 -6.07 -14.69
CA VAL A 107 0.50 -5.33 -13.58
C VAL A 107 1.98 -5.70 -13.47
N GLY A 108 2.32 -6.98 -13.52
CA GLY A 108 3.71 -7.42 -13.41
C GLY A 108 4.63 -6.83 -14.48
N ALA A 109 4.16 -6.71 -15.73
CA ALA A 109 4.95 -6.05 -16.79
C ALA A 109 5.02 -4.52 -16.59
N ALA A 110 3.98 -3.90 -16.02
CA ALA A 110 4.00 -2.47 -15.75
C ALA A 110 4.98 -2.11 -14.62
N VAL A 111 5.06 -2.93 -13.58
CA VAL A 111 5.99 -2.77 -12.45
C VAL A 111 7.41 -3.14 -12.85
N GLY A 112 7.58 -4.24 -13.58
CA GLY A 112 8.88 -4.84 -13.90
C GLY A 112 9.37 -5.78 -12.78
N ARG A 113 10.58 -6.38 -12.99
CA ARG A 113 11.15 -7.36 -12.05
C ARG A 113 12.58 -7.04 -11.64
N ASP A 114 13.25 -6.08 -12.33
CA ASP A 114 14.63 -5.72 -12.07
C ASP A 114 14.70 -4.67 -10.95
N GLY A 115 14.47 -5.13 -9.70
CA GLY A 115 14.49 -4.22 -8.56
C GLY A 115 13.96 -4.81 -7.28
N MET A 116 13.50 -3.94 -6.39
CA MET A 116 13.27 -4.27 -5.00
C MET A 116 11.84 -3.97 -4.54
N PHE A 117 11.34 -4.83 -3.67
CA PHE A 117 10.22 -4.57 -2.77
C PHE A 117 10.80 -4.18 -1.41
N THR A 118 10.59 -2.94 -0.98
CA THR A 118 11.16 -2.40 0.25
C THR A 118 10.05 -1.96 1.20
N VAL A 119 10.15 -2.37 2.46
CA VAL A 119 9.27 -1.92 3.54
C VAL A 119 10.09 -1.18 4.57
N SER A 120 9.65 0.03 4.92
CA SER A 120 10.21 0.82 6.02
C SER A 120 9.15 1.01 7.09
N ARG A 121 9.50 0.70 8.36
CA ARG A 121 8.65 0.94 9.54
C ARG A 121 9.29 2.00 10.41
N ASP A 122 8.64 3.16 10.46
CA ASP A 122 8.97 4.23 11.38
C ASP A 122 8.07 4.10 12.62
N ILE A 123 8.64 3.70 13.72
CA ILE A 123 7.97 3.54 15.03
C ILE A 123 8.44 4.59 16.05
N GLY A 124 8.97 5.71 15.56
CA GLY A 124 9.45 6.82 16.38
C GLY A 124 10.86 6.61 16.95
N LEU A 125 11.64 5.66 16.45
CA LEU A 125 13.06 5.50 16.78
C LEU A 125 13.92 6.43 15.92
N ARG A 126 15.20 6.57 16.28
CA ARG A 126 16.16 7.41 15.56
C ARG A 126 16.25 7.04 14.07
N GLU A 127 16.20 5.75 13.76
CA GLU A 127 16.22 5.22 12.40
C GLU A 127 15.05 4.23 12.22
N PRO A 128 14.37 4.25 11.07
CA PRO A 128 13.31 3.29 10.77
C PRO A 128 13.90 1.88 10.53
N TYR A 129 13.11 0.85 10.78
CA TYR A 129 13.44 -0.50 10.34
C TYR A 129 13.18 -0.61 8.83
N ILE A 130 14.17 -1.10 8.08
CA ILE A 130 14.07 -1.27 6.64
C ILE A 130 14.38 -2.72 6.27
N GLY A 131 13.44 -3.37 5.59
CA GLY A 131 13.62 -4.67 4.95
C GLY A 131 13.43 -4.56 3.45
N SER A 132 14.19 -5.33 2.67
CA SER A 132 14.08 -5.34 1.21
C SER A 132 14.30 -6.75 0.67
N VAL A 133 13.54 -7.12 -0.36
CA VAL A 133 13.72 -8.35 -1.13
C VAL A 133 13.68 -8.04 -2.63
N GLU A 134 14.30 -8.88 -3.44
CA GLU A 134 14.17 -8.79 -4.90
C GLU A 134 12.74 -9.07 -5.33
N LEU A 135 12.28 -8.40 -6.38
CA LEU A 135 10.96 -8.66 -6.95
C LEU A 135 10.91 -10.04 -7.60
N VAL A 136 9.88 -10.80 -7.29
CA VAL A 136 9.62 -12.12 -7.88
C VAL A 136 8.91 -11.99 -9.22
N SER A 137 7.81 -11.20 -9.25
CA SER A 137 6.97 -11.10 -10.43
C SER A 137 6.49 -9.69 -10.78
N GLY A 138 6.53 -8.75 -9.82
CA GLY A 138 5.92 -7.44 -9.96
C GLY A 138 4.38 -7.46 -9.84
N GLU A 139 3.77 -8.61 -9.53
CA GLU A 139 2.32 -8.73 -9.29
C GLU A 139 1.90 -8.27 -7.88
N ILE A 140 2.85 -7.80 -7.08
CA ILE A 140 2.70 -7.20 -5.74
C ILE A 140 2.31 -8.22 -4.66
N ALA A 141 1.30 -9.07 -4.86
CA ALA A 141 0.90 -10.07 -3.87
C ALA A 141 1.97 -11.15 -3.68
N GLU A 142 2.57 -11.62 -4.77
CA GLU A 142 3.68 -12.58 -4.73
C GLU A 142 4.93 -11.96 -4.11
N ASP A 143 5.23 -10.71 -4.47
CA ASP A 143 6.37 -9.96 -3.94
C ASP A 143 6.21 -9.68 -2.43
N LEU A 144 4.98 -9.36 -1.99
CA LEU A 144 4.64 -9.24 -0.56
C LEU A 144 4.81 -10.57 0.18
N THR A 145 4.36 -11.68 -0.42
CA THR A 145 4.53 -13.02 0.17
C THR A 145 6.01 -13.35 0.34
N ALA A 146 6.84 -13.09 -0.67
CA ALA A 146 8.29 -13.26 -0.60
C ALA A 146 8.90 -12.38 0.50
N TYR A 147 8.50 -11.11 0.60
CA TYR A 147 8.96 -10.21 1.66
C TYR A 147 8.62 -10.74 3.06
N LEU A 148 7.40 -11.18 3.28
CA LEU A 148 6.98 -11.72 4.59
C LEU A 148 7.76 -12.97 4.97
N LEU A 149 8.06 -13.84 4.00
CA LEU A 149 8.82 -15.05 4.24
C LEU A 149 10.32 -14.77 4.46
N GLU A 150 10.96 -14.02 3.56
CA GLU A 150 12.41 -13.86 3.53
C GLU A 150 12.91 -12.81 4.53
N SER A 151 12.21 -11.68 4.64
CA SER A 151 12.60 -10.56 5.50
C SER A 151 12.02 -10.67 6.90
N GLU A 152 10.75 -11.05 7.04
CA GLU A 152 10.08 -11.14 8.34
C GLU A 152 10.05 -12.54 8.92
N GLN A 153 10.39 -13.55 8.13
CA GLN A 153 10.41 -14.97 8.53
C GLN A 153 9.02 -15.46 9.00
N VAL A 154 7.95 -14.92 8.43
CA VAL A 154 6.58 -15.30 8.72
C VAL A 154 5.98 -16.02 7.53
N PRO A 155 5.75 -17.34 7.60
CA PRO A 155 5.06 -18.07 6.55
C PRO A 155 3.66 -17.50 6.32
N SER A 156 3.43 -16.98 5.12
CA SER A 156 2.20 -16.24 4.78
C SER A 156 1.73 -16.58 3.38
N ALA A 157 0.43 -16.46 3.15
CA ALA A 157 -0.13 -16.38 1.81
C ALA A 157 -0.89 -15.06 1.65
N CYS A 158 -0.72 -14.42 0.50
CA CYS A 158 -1.31 -13.12 0.21
C CYS A 158 -2.07 -13.17 -1.12
N ALA A 159 -3.25 -12.57 -1.14
CA ALA A 159 -3.95 -12.29 -2.39
C ALA A 159 -4.42 -10.84 -2.39
N LEU A 160 -4.11 -10.12 -3.48
CA LEU A 160 -4.47 -8.72 -3.67
C LEU A 160 -5.09 -8.55 -5.05
N GLY A 161 -6.19 -7.83 -5.12
CA GLY A 161 -6.92 -7.63 -6.37
C GLY A 161 -7.53 -6.24 -6.47
N VAL A 162 -7.53 -5.73 -7.70
CA VAL A 162 -8.27 -4.51 -8.08
C VAL A 162 -8.97 -4.80 -9.40
N LEU A 163 -10.27 -4.62 -9.42
CA LEU A 163 -11.10 -4.72 -10.61
C LEU A 163 -11.51 -3.32 -11.03
N VAL A 164 -11.02 -2.91 -12.21
CA VAL A 164 -11.38 -1.65 -12.85
C VAL A 164 -12.42 -1.94 -13.92
N ASP A 165 -13.52 -1.21 -13.89
CA ASP A 165 -14.60 -1.36 -14.88
C ASP A 165 -14.25 -0.66 -16.21
N THR A 166 -15.07 -0.88 -17.22
CA THR A 166 -14.89 -0.32 -18.57
C THR A 166 -14.98 1.21 -18.63
N ASP A 167 -15.62 1.83 -17.64
CA ASP A 167 -15.65 3.29 -17.43
C ASP A 167 -14.43 3.83 -16.66
N CYS A 168 -13.44 2.95 -16.40
CA CYS A 168 -12.23 3.20 -15.63
C CYS A 168 -12.47 3.45 -14.12
N THR A 169 -13.67 3.23 -13.58
CA THR A 169 -13.89 3.29 -12.13
C THR A 169 -13.51 1.98 -11.43
N VAL A 170 -13.18 2.04 -10.14
CA VAL A 170 -12.87 0.86 -9.34
C VAL A 170 -14.16 0.17 -8.92
N LYS A 171 -14.38 -1.05 -9.41
CA LYS A 171 -15.53 -1.88 -9.05
C LYS A 171 -15.29 -2.65 -7.75
N ALA A 172 -14.09 -3.21 -7.58
CA ALA A 172 -13.66 -3.89 -6.37
C ALA A 172 -12.18 -3.70 -6.15
N ALA A 173 -11.75 -3.56 -4.90
CA ALA A 173 -10.35 -3.54 -4.50
C ALA A 173 -10.22 -4.10 -3.10
N GLY A 174 -9.19 -4.91 -2.87
CA GLY A 174 -8.96 -5.52 -1.57
C GLY A 174 -8.09 -6.76 -1.65
N GLY A 175 -8.16 -7.57 -0.60
CA GLY A 175 -7.38 -8.78 -0.51
C GLY A 175 -7.29 -9.32 0.90
N PHE A 176 -6.33 -10.20 1.11
CA PHE A 176 -6.03 -10.74 2.43
C PHE A 176 -4.56 -11.08 2.60
N ILE A 177 -4.15 -11.14 3.85
CA ILE A 177 -2.95 -11.82 4.32
C ILE A 177 -3.41 -12.89 5.31
N VAL A 178 -2.97 -14.13 5.09
CA VAL A 178 -3.13 -15.22 6.04
C VAL A 178 -1.77 -15.74 6.47
N GLN A 179 -1.58 -15.93 7.76
CA GLN A 179 -0.30 -16.27 8.37
C GLN A 179 -0.45 -17.48 9.28
N LEU A 180 0.55 -18.35 9.24
CA LEU A 180 0.67 -19.48 10.15
C LEU A 180 1.45 -19.06 11.40
N MET A 181 0.90 -19.40 12.54
CA MET A 181 1.59 -19.18 13.82
C MET A 181 2.62 -20.28 14.05
N PRO A 182 3.71 -20.00 14.80
CA PRO A 182 4.74 -20.98 15.10
C PRO A 182 4.15 -22.26 15.73
N GLY A 183 4.50 -23.41 15.18
CA GLY A 183 4.03 -24.72 15.65
C GLY A 183 2.70 -25.18 15.02
N ALA A 184 2.22 -24.53 13.99
CA ALA A 184 1.07 -25.03 13.22
C ALA A 184 1.35 -26.45 12.68
N GLU A 185 0.37 -27.34 12.84
CA GLU A 185 0.46 -28.72 12.39
C GLU A 185 0.38 -28.82 10.88
N GLU A 186 1.05 -29.79 10.26
CA GLU A 186 1.09 -30.04 8.81
C GLU A 186 -0.30 -30.22 8.20
N GLU A 187 -1.24 -30.80 8.95
CA GLU A 187 -2.63 -30.94 8.49
C GLU A 187 -3.34 -29.60 8.34
N ILE A 188 -3.05 -28.63 9.21
CA ILE A 188 -3.57 -27.26 9.13
C ILE A 188 -3.01 -26.55 7.90
N ILE A 189 -1.70 -26.68 7.66
CA ILE A 189 -1.00 -26.09 6.54
C ILE A 189 -1.59 -26.60 5.23
N SER A 190 -1.63 -27.91 5.06
CA SER A 190 -2.11 -28.56 3.84
C SER A 190 -3.57 -28.20 3.53
N ARG A 191 -4.43 -28.17 4.54
CA ARG A 191 -5.84 -27.77 4.37
C ARG A 191 -5.99 -26.30 3.98
N LEU A 192 -5.20 -25.42 4.57
CA LEU A 192 -5.21 -24.00 4.24
C LEU A 192 -4.74 -23.75 2.79
N GLU A 193 -3.69 -24.45 2.36
CA GLU A 193 -3.20 -24.39 0.99
C GLU A 193 -4.25 -24.88 -0.01
N ASP A 194 -4.91 -26.01 0.27
CA ASP A 194 -6.01 -26.53 -0.55
C ASP A 194 -7.16 -25.53 -0.67
N ASN A 195 -7.55 -24.90 0.43
CA ASN A 195 -8.62 -23.90 0.44
C ASN A 195 -8.26 -22.68 -0.42
N ILE A 196 -7.03 -22.16 -0.29
CA ILE A 196 -6.56 -21.01 -1.08
C ILE A 196 -6.49 -21.38 -2.57
N PHE A 197 -6.02 -22.58 -2.90
CA PHE A 197 -5.94 -23.05 -4.28
C PHE A 197 -7.33 -23.19 -4.93
N MET A 198 -8.33 -23.63 -4.17
CA MET A 198 -9.70 -23.86 -4.63
C MET A 198 -10.59 -22.60 -4.56
N MET A 199 -10.06 -21.49 -4.06
CA MET A 199 -10.81 -20.24 -3.88
C MET A 199 -11.24 -19.66 -5.23
N ASP A 200 -12.45 -19.11 -5.28
CA ASP A 200 -12.94 -18.33 -6.42
C ASP A 200 -12.09 -17.06 -6.64
N GLN A 201 -12.28 -16.41 -7.78
CA GLN A 201 -11.52 -15.21 -8.09
C GLN A 201 -11.79 -14.10 -7.05
N LEU A 202 -10.73 -13.64 -6.37
CA LEU A 202 -10.76 -12.67 -5.29
C LEU A 202 -11.65 -11.44 -5.57
N THR A 203 -11.46 -10.83 -6.75
CA THR A 203 -12.21 -9.61 -7.10
C THR A 203 -13.69 -9.87 -7.37
N THR A 204 -14.04 -11.06 -7.80
CA THR A 204 -15.45 -11.50 -7.94
C THR A 204 -16.08 -11.63 -6.57
N ILE A 205 -15.42 -12.33 -5.64
CA ILE A 205 -15.89 -12.45 -4.25
C ILE A 205 -16.11 -11.07 -3.64
N LEU A 206 -15.13 -10.19 -3.70
CA LEU A 206 -15.22 -8.84 -3.12
C LEU A 206 -16.34 -7.99 -3.74
N SER A 207 -16.65 -8.18 -5.03
CA SER A 207 -17.66 -7.38 -5.73
C SER A 207 -19.08 -7.90 -5.55
N GLU A 208 -19.27 -9.18 -5.32
CA GLU A 208 -20.59 -9.85 -5.33
C GLU A 208 -21.00 -10.35 -3.94
N ASP A 209 -20.05 -10.91 -3.17
CA ASP A 209 -20.34 -11.63 -1.94
C ASP A 209 -19.78 -10.95 -0.67
N GLY A 210 -18.75 -10.10 -0.85
CA GLY A 210 -18.14 -9.35 0.25
C GLY A 210 -17.05 -10.12 1.02
N GLU A 211 -16.55 -9.49 2.10
CA GLU A 211 -15.38 -9.96 2.85
C GLU A 211 -15.64 -11.25 3.63
N GLU A 212 -16.86 -11.47 4.07
CA GLU A 212 -17.24 -12.67 4.85
C GLU A 212 -17.06 -13.95 4.04
N GLU A 213 -17.31 -13.88 2.73
CA GLU A 213 -17.13 -15.00 1.84
C GLU A 213 -15.64 -15.37 1.70
N LEU A 214 -14.72 -14.40 1.73
CA LEU A 214 -13.27 -14.67 1.75
C LEU A 214 -12.88 -15.48 2.99
N PHE A 215 -13.37 -15.11 4.17
CA PHE A 215 -13.15 -15.91 5.38
C PHE A 215 -13.72 -17.31 5.23
N ARG A 216 -14.94 -17.43 4.70
CA ARG A 216 -15.62 -18.71 4.53
C ARG A 216 -14.88 -19.65 3.58
N GLN A 217 -14.29 -19.12 2.49
CA GLN A 217 -13.55 -19.95 1.53
C GLN A 217 -12.16 -20.28 2.04
N VAL A 218 -11.38 -19.29 2.49
CA VAL A 218 -10.00 -19.50 2.93
C VAL A 218 -9.94 -20.31 4.22
N LEU A 219 -10.82 -20.07 5.16
CA LEU A 219 -10.85 -20.76 6.45
C LEU A 219 -11.83 -21.94 6.49
N LYS A 220 -12.22 -22.46 5.33
CA LYS A 220 -13.15 -23.59 5.24
C LYS A 220 -12.66 -24.82 6.03
N GLY A 221 -13.50 -25.31 6.91
CA GLY A 221 -13.20 -26.47 7.77
C GLY A 221 -12.39 -26.14 9.02
N PHE A 222 -12.14 -24.86 9.29
CA PHE A 222 -11.62 -24.36 10.55
C PHE A 222 -12.70 -23.58 11.28
N ASP A 223 -12.75 -23.74 12.60
CA ASP A 223 -13.51 -22.82 13.44
C ASP A 223 -12.75 -21.51 13.51
N TYR A 224 -13.40 -20.41 13.16
CA TYR A 224 -12.79 -19.08 13.19
C TYR A 224 -13.68 -18.06 13.90
N HIS A 225 -13.06 -17.03 14.42
CA HIS A 225 -13.76 -15.90 15.04
C HIS A 225 -13.05 -14.59 14.72
N THR A 226 -13.84 -13.56 14.48
CA THR A 226 -13.37 -12.21 14.25
C THR A 226 -12.85 -11.63 15.55
N VAL A 227 -11.61 -11.08 15.52
CA VAL A 227 -10.95 -10.47 16.68
C VAL A 227 -10.93 -8.95 16.62
N GLY A 228 -11.27 -8.36 15.47
CA GLY A 228 -11.37 -6.91 15.31
C GLY A 228 -11.77 -6.50 13.91
N GLU A 229 -12.37 -5.32 13.85
CA GLU A 229 -12.78 -4.65 12.63
C GLU A 229 -12.55 -3.15 12.81
N HIS A 230 -12.04 -2.47 11.79
CA HIS A 230 -11.91 -1.02 11.79
C HIS A 230 -12.01 -0.43 10.39
N PRO A 231 -12.57 0.78 10.26
CA PRO A 231 -12.67 1.48 9.00
C PRO A 231 -11.30 1.96 8.53
N ILE A 232 -11.15 2.08 7.21
CA ILE A 232 -9.97 2.65 6.57
C ILE A 232 -10.38 3.68 5.53
N GLU A 233 -9.46 4.58 5.19
CA GLU A 233 -9.65 5.57 4.13
C GLU A 233 -8.32 6.00 3.47
N TYR A 234 -8.44 6.64 2.30
CA TYR A 234 -7.32 7.38 1.72
C TYR A 234 -7.12 8.68 2.50
N ARG A 235 -6.07 8.76 3.31
CA ARG A 235 -5.82 9.89 4.21
C ARG A 235 -4.43 10.50 4.01
N CYS A 236 -4.39 11.76 3.62
CA CYS A 236 -3.14 12.52 3.55
C CYS A 236 -2.99 13.42 4.77
N TYR A 237 -1.80 13.45 5.34
CA TYR A 237 -1.43 14.27 6.51
C TYR A 237 -0.57 15.48 6.13
N CYS A 238 -0.58 15.91 4.86
CA CYS A 238 0.13 17.12 4.47
C CYS A 238 -0.51 18.37 5.10
N SER A 239 0.32 19.33 5.43
CA SER A 239 -0.11 20.65 5.87
C SER A 239 0.91 21.68 5.42
N ARG A 240 0.56 22.98 5.48
CA ARG A 240 1.47 24.07 5.14
C ARG A 240 2.73 24.01 6.02
N GLU A 241 2.57 23.76 7.31
CA GLU A 241 3.68 23.66 8.26
C GLU A 241 4.65 22.52 7.93
N ARG A 242 4.12 21.39 7.47
CA ARG A 242 4.96 20.26 7.00
C ARG A 242 5.72 20.59 5.72
N VAL A 243 5.10 21.32 4.80
CA VAL A 243 5.79 21.80 3.58
C VAL A 243 6.85 22.83 3.93
N GLU A 244 6.58 23.76 4.83
CA GLU A 244 7.56 24.73 5.35
C GLU A 244 8.74 24.01 6.01
N ALA A 245 8.49 22.97 6.82
CA ALA A 245 9.54 22.19 7.43
C ALA A 245 10.39 21.41 6.39
N ALA A 246 9.78 20.97 5.29
CA ALA A 246 10.50 20.35 4.18
C ALA A 246 11.35 21.39 3.42
N LEU A 247 10.80 22.57 3.15
CA LEU A 247 11.53 23.68 2.54
C LEU A 247 12.71 24.11 3.42
N ALA A 248 12.53 24.18 4.75
CA ALA A 248 13.61 24.49 5.69
C ALA A 248 14.78 23.50 5.62
N SER A 249 14.54 22.26 5.18
CA SER A 249 15.57 21.23 5.07
C SER A 249 16.44 21.31 3.81
N ILE A 250 16.04 22.10 2.79
CA ILE A 250 16.86 22.24 1.55
C ILE A 250 18.05 23.22 1.72
N GLY A 251 18.08 23.96 2.83
CA GLY A 251 19.15 24.88 3.18
C GLY A 251 18.92 26.33 2.75
N SER A 252 19.65 27.26 3.38
CA SER A 252 19.51 28.70 3.17
C SER A 252 19.77 29.16 1.74
N ASP A 253 20.78 28.57 1.09
CA ASP A 253 21.20 29.00 -0.24
C ASP A 253 20.15 28.66 -1.30
N ALA A 254 19.58 27.45 -1.24
CA ALA A 254 18.50 27.03 -2.12
C ALA A 254 17.21 27.82 -1.90
N LEU A 255 16.86 28.14 -0.64
CA LEU A 255 15.71 29.01 -0.32
C LEU A 255 15.91 30.44 -0.86
N ALA A 256 17.12 30.99 -0.71
CA ALA A 256 17.46 32.31 -1.23
C ALA A 256 17.40 32.36 -2.77
N GLU A 257 17.86 31.31 -3.45
CA GLU A 257 17.76 31.20 -4.90
C GLU A 257 16.30 31.18 -5.37
N LEU A 258 15.45 30.39 -4.71
CA LEU A 258 14.00 30.34 -4.99
C LEU A 258 13.31 31.70 -4.76
N ALA A 259 13.72 32.47 -3.74
CA ALA A 259 13.16 33.78 -3.43
C ALA A 259 13.63 34.87 -4.41
N GLN A 260 14.87 34.77 -4.97
CA GLN A 260 15.43 35.75 -5.89
C GLN A 260 14.67 35.90 -7.21
N ASP A 261 13.96 34.86 -7.65
CA ASP A 261 13.13 34.94 -8.87
C ASP A 261 11.94 35.91 -8.73
N GLY A 262 11.64 36.36 -7.53
CA GLY A 262 10.60 37.37 -7.24
C GLY A 262 9.18 36.90 -7.58
N LYS A 263 8.99 35.59 -7.76
CA LYS A 263 7.69 34.97 -8.08
C LYS A 263 7.25 34.05 -6.96
N ASP A 264 5.95 33.90 -6.83
CA ASP A 264 5.37 32.88 -5.96
C ASP A 264 5.76 31.48 -6.48
N ILE A 265 6.16 30.59 -5.57
CA ILE A 265 6.40 29.18 -5.88
C ILE A 265 5.21 28.34 -5.41
N SER A 266 4.89 27.30 -6.15
CA SER A 266 3.88 26.31 -5.76
C SER A 266 4.54 24.97 -5.50
N VAL A 267 4.25 24.39 -4.33
CA VAL A 267 4.74 23.06 -3.92
C VAL A 267 3.55 22.13 -3.80
N GLY A 268 3.49 21.14 -4.70
CA GLY A 268 2.42 20.14 -4.72
C GLY A 268 2.73 18.93 -3.82
N CYS A 269 1.72 18.48 -3.07
CA CYS A 269 1.81 17.23 -2.35
C CYS A 269 1.64 16.05 -3.30
N GLN A 270 2.65 15.19 -3.42
CA GLN A 270 2.59 14.02 -4.30
C GLN A 270 1.50 13.00 -3.92
N PHE A 271 1.06 12.98 -2.66
CA PHE A 271 0.04 12.04 -2.19
C PHE A 271 -1.39 12.49 -2.49
N CYS A 272 -1.70 13.79 -2.43
CA CYS A 272 -3.10 14.25 -2.55
C CYS A 272 -3.31 15.35 -3.60
N GLY A 273 -2.25 15.82 -4.26
CA GLY A 273 -2.33 16.88 -5.25
C GLY A 273 -2.60 18.28 -4.67
N THR A 274 -2.68 18.44 -3.34
CA THR A 274 -2.86 19.77 -2.73
C THR A 274 -1.65 20.63 -3.02
N GLU A 275 -1.87 21.85 -3.51
CA GLU A 275 -0.83 22.85 -3.79
C GLU A 275 -0.74 23.86 -2.65
N TYR A 276 0.50 24.17 -2.28
CA TYR A 276 0.85 25.19 -1.29
C TYR A 276 1.70 26.26 -1.95
N THR A 277 1.19 27.48 -2.00
CA THR A 277 1.89 28.61 -2.62
C THR A 277 2.63 29.41 -1.55
N PHE A 278 3.87 29.78 -1.86
CA PHE A 278 4.76 30.59 -1.01
C PHE A 278 5.23 31.81 -1.78
N THR A 279 5.07 32.98 -1.19
CA THR A 279 5.63 34.22 -1.71
C THR A 279 7.13 34.30 -1.41
N PRO A 280 7.92 35.12 -2.15
CA PRO A 280 9.33 35.34 -1.84
C PRO A 280 9.60 35.76 -0.39
N ALA A 281 8.75 36.64 0.16
CA ALA A 281 8.86 37.06 1.55
C ALA A 281 8.64 35.93 2.57
N GLU A 282 7.72 34.99 2.28
CA GLU A 282 7.53 33.82 3.12
C GLU A 282 8.71 32.86 3.03
N LEU A 283 9.31 32.67 1.84
CA LEU A 283 10.51 31.84 1.66
C LEU A 283 11.71 32.38 2.45
N GLU A 284 11.92 33.70 2.41
CA GLU A 284 12.96 34.37 3.20
C GLU A 284 12.75 34.27 4.70
N ALA A 285 11.49 34.16 5.14
CA ALA A 285 11.14 34.01 6.56
C ALA A 285 11.32 32.57 7.08
N ILE A 286 11.41 31.56 6.20
CA ILE A 286 11.65 30.17 6.59
C ILE A 286 13.06 30.05 7.17
N GLN A 287 13.17 29.68 8.45
CA GLN A 287 14.45 29.43 9.09
C GLN A 287 14.97 28.03 8.72
N PRO A 288 16.16 27.93 8.09
CA PRO A 288 16.74 26.62 7.79
C PRO A 288 17.00 25.84 9.08
N LYS A 289 16.67 24.55 9.07
CA LYS A 289 17.08 23.67 10.16
C LYS A 289 18.59 23.53 10.16
N PRO A 290 19.26 23.60 11.33
CA PRO A 290 20.68 23.29 11.40
C PRO A 290 20.90 21.86 10.88
N VAL A 291 21.87 21.71 9.97
CA VAL A 291 22.33 20.39 9.51
C VAL A 291 22.98 19.75 10.74
N GLU A 292 22.33 18.74 11.32
CA GLU A 292 22.98 17.88 12.32
C GLU A 292 24.06 17.06 11.58
N GLU A 293 25.35 17.31 11.92
CA GLU A 293 26.49 16.56 11.46
C GLU A 293 26.52 15.11 12.00
#